data_778ad400b0c86c195648c248f8f56a77
#
_entry.id   778ad400b0c86c195648c248f8f56a77
#
_cell.length_a   1.000
_cell.length_b   1.000
_cell.length_c   1.000
_cell.angle_alpha   90.00
_cell.angle_beta   90.00
_cell.angle_gamma   90.00
#
_symmetry.space_group_name_H-M   'P 1'
#
loop_
_entity.id
_entity.type
_entity.pdbx_description
1 polymer ?
#
loop_
_entity_poly.entity_id
_entity_poly.type
_entity_poly.pdbx_seq_one_letter_code
_entity_poly.pdbx_strand_id
1 'polypeptide(L)' 'MNYYIIRFYQERHKSSRVIKRGLTLEQAQAHCRNPSTQKEGEWFDGYESEGK' A
#
# COMPACT_ATOMS: atom_id res chain seq x y z
N MET A 1 -11.93 12.36 -0.35
CA MET A 1 -10.88 11.91 0.57
C MET A 1 -9.79 11.21 -0.18
N ASN A 2 -8.56 11.43 0.27
CA ASN A 2 -7.41 10.83 -0.40
C ASN A 2 -6.92 9.64 0.39
N TYR A 3 -6.35 8.70 -0.35
CA TYR A 3 -5.78 7.51 0.24
C TYR A 3 -4.35 7.37 -0.20
N TYR A 4 -3.57 6.63 0.55
CA TYR A 4 -2.18 6.38 0.19
C TYR A 4 -1.88 4.90 0.34
N ILE A 5 -0.85 4.47 -0.37
CA ILE A 5 -0.45 3.07 -0.39
C ILE A 5 0.81 2.91 0.45
N ILE A 6 0.77 1.95 1.35
CA ILE A 6 1.91 1.64 2.19
C ILE A 6 2.40 0.25 1.81
N ARG A 7 3.70 0.13 1.59
CA ARG A 7 4.31 -1.16 1.33
C ARG A 7 4.90 -1.69 2.62
N PHE A 8 4.41 -2.84 3.05
CA PHE A 8 4.88 -3.49 4.27
C PHE A 8 5.84 -4.59 3.88
N TYR A 9 7.02 -4.58 4.50
CA TYR A 9 8.05 -5.58 4.23
C TYR A 9 8.04 -6.61 5.32
N GLN A 10 8.29 -7.86 4.93
CA GLN A 10 8.33 -8.94 5.91
C GLN A 10 9.66 -9.02 6.64
N GLU A 11 10.68 -8.39 6.08
CA GLU A 11 11.96 -8.35 6.73
C GLU A 11 11.91 -7.45 7.95
N ARG A 12 12.49 -7.92 9.05
CA ARG A 12 12.47 -7.17 10.29
C ARG A 12 13.22 -5.86 10.22
N HIS A 13 14.23 -5.80 9.37
CA HIS A 13 15.09 -4.62 9.29
C HIS A 13 14.50 -3.51 8.43
N LYS A 14 13.39 -3.79 7.76
CA LYS A 14 12.81 -2.80 6.87
C LYS A 14 11.54 -2.24 7.44
N SER A 15 11.42 -0.93 7.40
CA SER A 15 10.21 -0.23 7.83
C SER A 15 9.23 -0.18 6.67
N SER A 16 7.96 -0.02 7.00
CA SER A 16 6.96 0.21 5.98
C SER A 16 7.25 1.53 5.27
N ARG A 17 6.74 1.66 4.05
CA ARG A 17 7.07 2.79 3.21
C ARG A 17 5.86 3.21 2.42
N VAL A 18 5.59 4.53 2.39
CA VAL A 18 4.52 5.06 1.56
C VAL A 18 5.04 5.16 0.14
N ILE A 19 4.36 4.48 -0.79
CA ILE A 19 4.82 4.44 -2.18
C ILE A 19 3.91 5.22 -3.12
N LYS A 20 2.72 5.57 -2.68
CA LYS A 20 1.78 6.33 -3.50
C LYS A 20 0.87 7.15 -2.62
N ARG A 21 0.45 8.30 -3.14
CA ARG A 21 -0.47 9.19 -2.42
C ARG A 21 -1.47 9.79 -3.38
N GLY A 22 -2.47 10.47 -2.81
CA GLY A 22 -3.42 11.21 -3.63
C GLY A 22 -4.35 10.33 -4.43
N LEU A 23 -4.70 9.19 -3.90
CA LEU A 23 -5.57 8.25 -4.58
C LEU A 23 -6.98 8.31 -4.03
N THR A 24 -7.95 8.01 -4.89
CA THR A 24 -9.31 7.79 -4.40
C THR A 24 -9.38 6.40 -3.77
N LEU A 25 -10.46 6.16 -3.03
CA LEU A 25 -10.65 4.84 -2.43
C LEU A 25 -10.66 3.75 -3.50
N GLU A 26 -11.32 4.02 -4.61
CA GLU A 26 -11.38 3.06 -5.70
C GLU A 26 -9.99 2.76 -6.25
N GLN A 27 -9.21 3.81 -6.43
CA GLN A 27 -7.85 3.63 -6.95
C GLN A 27 -6.98 2.85 -5.98
N ALA A 28 -7.10 3.16 -4.70
CA ALA A 28 -6.32 2.47 -3.70
C ALA A 28 -6.70 0.99 -3.63
N GLN A 29 -7.99 0.71 -3.67
CA GLN A 29 -8.45 -0.68 -3.63
C GLN A 29 -8.00 -1.45 -4.87
N ALA A 30 -8.10 -0.80 -6.03
CA ALA A 30 -7.67 -1.46 -7.27
C ALA A 30 -6.19 -1.78 -7.23
N HIS A 31 -5.40 -0.87 -6.69
CA HIS A 31 -3.96 -1.11 -6.56
C HIS A 31 -3.68 -2.32 -5.67
N CYS A 32 -4.31 -2.36 -4.52
CA CYS A 32 -4.04 -3.43 -3.56
C CYS A 32 -4.63 -4.77 -3.99
N ARG A 33 -5.62 -4.74 -4.87
CA ARG A 33 -6.23 -5.95 -5.37
C ARG A 33 -5.41 -6.60 -6.48
N ASN A 34 -4.56 -5.83 -7.12
CA ASN A 34 -3.74 -6.32 -8.22
C ASN A 34 -2.66 -7.26 -7.68
N PRO A 35 -2.60 -8.50 -8.16
CA PRO A 35 -1.60 -9.45 -7.65
C PRO A 35 -0.17 -9.02 -7.87
N SER A 36 0.07 -8.11 -8.80
CA SER A 36 1.44 -7.64 -9.04
C SER A 36 1.91 -6.65 -7.99
N THR A 37 1.03 -6.26 -7.05
CA THR A 37 1.41 -5.32 -6.01
C THR A 37 1.74 -6.01 -4.70
N GLN A 38 2.09 -7.27 -4.77
CA GLN A 38 2.56 -7.99 -3.59
C GLN A 38 3.49 -9.09 -4.04
N LYS A 39 4.42 -9.41 -3.18
CA LYS A 39 5.38 -10.47 -3.45
C LYS A 39 5.39 -11.37 -2.22
N GLU A 40 4.89 -12.57 -2.40
CA GLU A 40 4.74 -13.49 -1.29
C GLU A 40 6.07 -13.72 -0.57
N GLY A 41 6.04 -13.55 0.76
CA GLY A 41 7.23 -13.74 1.56
C GLY A 41 8.18 -12.56 1.59
N GLU A 42 7.90 -11.49 0.84
CA GLU A 42 8.79 -10.33 0.82
C GLU A 42 8.10 -9.03 1.20
N TRP A 43 6.98 -8.72 0.55
CA TRP A 43 6.27 -7.48 0.86
C TRP A 43 4.84 -7.58 0.35
N PHE A 44 4.01 -6.69 0.87
CA PHE A 44 2.66 -6.53 0.38
C PHE A 44 2.23 -5.09 0.57
N ASP A 45 1.27 -4.66 -0.24
CA ASP A 45 0.80 -3.27 -0.22
C ASP A 45 -0.55 -3.19 0.47
N GLY A 46 -0.69 -2.19 1.32
CA GLY A 46 -1.95 -1.86 1.94
C GLY A 46 -2.29 -0.40 1.67
N TYR A 47 -3.49 0.02 2.06
CA TYR A 47 -3.88 1.41 1.85
C TYR A 47 -4.56 1.94 3.10
N GLU A 48 -4.48 3.27 3.25
CA GLU A 48 -5.11 3.95 4.37
C GLU A 48 -5.55 5.33 3.94
N SER A 49 -6.50 5.89 4.68
CA SER A 49 -6.98 7.22 4.43
C SER A 49 -5.93 8.25 4.87
N GLU A 50 -5.67 9.23 4.00
CA GLU A 50 -4.76 10.31 4.35
C GLU A 50 -5.43 11.35 5.24
N GLY A 51 -6.72 11.49 5.07
CA GLY A 51 -7.42 12.53 5.77
C GLY A 51 -7.84 12.13 7.16
N LYS A 52 -8.37 13.07 7.82
CA LYS A 52 -8.97 12.87 9.11
C LYS A 52 -10.35 13.31 9.08
#